data_a535aee86a0d37498de807be5e3ac5c8
#
_entry.id   a535aee86a0d37498de807be5e3ac5c8
#
_cell.length_a   1.000
_cell.length_b   1.000
_cell.length_c   1.000
_cell.angle_alpha   90.00
_cell.angle_beta   90.00
_cell.angle_gamma   90.00
#
_symmetry.space_group_name_H-M   'P 1'
#
loop_
_entity.id
_entity.type
_entity.pdbx_description
1 polymer ?
#
loop_
_entity_poly.entity_id
_entity_poly.type
_entity_poly.pdbx_seq_one_letter_code
_entity_poly.pdbx_strand_id
1 'polypeptide(L)'
;MNQLFRPLPCLFVLAVVAGTSGAALAARHKPVAHEKKQVVHEKIGAASDARHERSSSSKQAAASKKEKSRKQRIADKRHKKDTSDEDDAPRFTGDLGALKDAIDLSRQAKTSDATEAEQKITDPAARKLAEWFILRHPDSQAPFSRYASFIADNPDWPGVTLMHRRAEARLWQEKTDAATVHSFTADHPFTAKGKFALARVLLAEGDRDGAQRLVREAWRSEELTERTESDALDAFHDLLTREDFQARMDRRIGAKDIGAAMRAAHHLDDNAIAIVKACSAVKGNDDKAGGKLDEVAADSRDDLGYVLCRVHWLMKKDKIAEASRLVLAAPQATMPLQDTDEWWKVRRVLARKLLDLGDAQGAYEVARTAATPASDNYRADQHFMAGWIALRYLHDPRAAMAHFVHIDEGCANPITLARANYWRGRAAEELGDLATMRVSYQAAARQSTAYYGQLARARLGMTTLILRNPQADPAERTKPSDEIVRAADMLYTLGERDTVVSFVVDLAEDSNDVATLSAVADVTGRHNDARAMLELGKTALGRGLPVEAYAFPTIGIPDHQPVGP
;
A
#
# COMPACT_ATOMS: atom_id res chain seq x y z
N MET A 1 -18.73 27.65 -16.61
CA MET A 1 -19.03 26.24 -16.48
C MET A 1 -17.79 25.50 -16.93
N ASN A 2 -16.78 25.44 -16.05
CA ASN A 2 -15.55 24.65 -16.18
C ASN A 2 -15.29 24.08 -14.82
N GLN A 3 -15.67 22.83 -14.59
CA GLN A 3 -15.32 22.12 -13.36
C GLN A 3 -14.01 21.37 -13.62
N LEU A 4 -13.02 21.78 -12.88
CA LEU A 4 -11.67 21.24 -12.77
C LEU A 4 -11.71 19.79 -12.26
N PHE A 5 -11.31 18.86 -13.08
CA PHE A 5 -10.83 17.56 -12.64
C PHE A 5 -9.56 17.77 -11.81
N ARG A 6 -9.63 17.58 -10.50
CA ARG A 6 -8.45 17.47 -9.63
C ARG A 6 -7.88 16.05 -9.78
N PRO A 7 -6.62 15.87 -10.13
CA PRO A 7 -6.00 14.54 -10.11
C PRO A 7 -5.82 14.09 -8.65
N LEU A 8 -6.26 12.88 -8.34
CA LEU A 8 -5.91 12.20 -7.09
C LEU A 8 -4.39 11.94 -7.04
N PRO A 9 -3.74 12.13 -5.90
CA PRO A 9 -2.30 11.91 -5.79
C PRO A 9 -1.92 10.43 -5.94
N CYS A 10 -0.86 10.17 -6.71
CA CYS A 10 -0.21 8.85 -6.79
C CYS A 10 0.38 8.48 -5.42
N LEU A 11 -0.32 7.69 -4.62
CA LEU A 11 0.17 7.18 -3.33
C LEU A 11 1.25 6.12 -3.54
N PHE A 12 2.46 6.39 -3.06
CA PHE A 12 3.57 5.45 -3.05
C PHE A 12 3.48 4.55 -1.81
N VAL A 13 3.08 3.29 -1.98
CA VAL A 13 3.36 2.26 -0.99
C VAL A 13 4.74 1.67 -1.31
N LEU A 14 5.77 2.12 -0.62
CA LEU A 14 7.11 1.53 -0.68
C LEU A 14 7.11 0.23 0.14
N ALA A 15 7.04 -0.91 -0.55
CA ALA A 15 7.43 -2.19 0.05
C ALA A 15 8.96 -2.20 0.18
N VAL A 16 9.45 -2.04 1.40
CA VAL A 16 10.87 -2.24 1.73
C VAL A 16 11.18 -3.73 1.63
N VAL A 17 11.81 -4.14 0.54
CA VAL A 17 12.48 -5.43 0.44
C VAL A 17 13.92 -5.22 0.88
N ALA A 18 14.27 -5.68 2.08
CA ALA A 18 15.63 -5.79 2.54
C ALA A 18 16.35 -6.86 1.71
N GLY A 19 17.13 -6.43 0.74
CA GLY A 19 18.04 -7.27 -0.02
C GLY A 19 19.43 -7.22 0.59
N THR A 20 19.86 -8.31 1.20
CA THR A 20 21.26 -8.51 1.64
C THR A 20 22.15 -8.67 0.43
N SER A 21 23.10 -7.73 0.28
CA SER A 21 24.16 -7.79 -0.73
C SER A 21 25.23 -8.78 -0.30
N GLY A 22 25.37 -9.87 -1.05
CA GLY A 22 26.52 -10.75 -1.00
C GLY A 22 27.35 -10.57 -2.27
N ALA A 23 28.51 -9.96 -2.15
CA ALA A 23 29.51 -9.89 -3.21
C ALA A 23 30.13 -11.28 -3.42
N ALA A 24 30.16 -11.78 -4.65
CA ALA A 24 30.94 -12.95 -5.02
C ALA A 24 31.89 -12.61 -6.16
N LEU A 25 33.18 -12.72 -5.82
CA LEU A 25 34.34 -12.69 -6.74
C LEU A 25 34.26 -13.85 -7.73
N ALA A 26 34.58 -13.58 -8.97
CA ALA A 26 34.79 -14.58 -10.01
C ALA A 26 36.13 -15.31 -9.79
N ALA A 27 36.09 -16.64 -9.77
CA ALA A 27 37.27 -17.49 -10.04
C ALA A 27 36.85 -18.68 -10.89
N ARG A 28 37.55 -18.82 -12.02
CA ARG A 28 37.49 -19.98 -12.93
C ARG A 28 38.02 -21.22 -12.23
N HIS A 29 37.38 -22.41 -12.45
CA HIS A 29 38.12 -23.63 -12.78
C HIS A 29 37.20 -24.76 -13.31
N LYS A 30 37.82 -25.63 -14.11
CA LYS A 30 37.32 -26.70 -14.96
C LYS A 30 36.83 -27.95 -14.19
N PRO A 31 36.16 -28.90 -14.88
CA PRO A 31 35.46 -30.04 -14.26
C PRO A 31 36.36 -31.26 -14.02
N VAL A 32 35.99 -32.02 -13.00
CA VAL A 32 36.49 -33.42 -12.82
C VAL A 32 35.28 -34.32 -12.56
N ALA A 33 35.35 -35.47 -13.19
CA ALA A 33 34.32 -36.51 -13.31
C ALA A 33 34.38 -37.56 -12.18
N HIS A 34 33.19 -38.18 -12.00
CA HIS A 34 32.92 -39.52 -11.50
C HIS A 34 33.45 -40.02 -10.14
N GLU A 35 32.53 -40.42 -9.28
CA GLU A 35 32.45 -41.83 -8.90
C GLU A 35 31.13 -42.23 -8.24
N LYS A 36 30.53 -43.30 -8.73
CA LYS A 36 29.41 -44.05 -8.19
C LYS A 36 29.89 -44.94 -7.04
N LYS A 37 29.14 -45.03 -5.94
CA LYS A 37 29.10 -46.26 -5.13
C LYS A 37 27.67 -46.65 -4.77
N GLN A 38 27.37 -47.90 -5.11
CA GLN A 38 26.17 -48.65 -4.87
C GLN A 38 26.09 -49.22 -3.44
N VAL A 39 24.89 -49.16 -2.87
CA VAL A 39 24.08 -50.21 -2.25
C VAL A 39 24.73 -51.24 -1.31
N VAL A 40 24.17 -51.40 -0.14
CA VAL A 40 23.75 -52.71 0.39
C VAL A 40 22.56 -52.53 1.35
N HIS A 41 21.50 -53.31 1.07
CA HIS A 41 20.40 -53.59 1.97
C HIS A 41 20.83 -54.54 3.11
N GLU A 42 20.36 -54.28 4.34
CA GLU A 42 20.08 -55.40 5.23
C GLU A 42 18.89 -55.08 6.16
N LYS A 43 17.96 -56.02 6.18
CA LYS A 43 16.81 -56.13 7.07
C LYS A 43 17.27 -56.77 8.38
N ILE A 44 16.91 -56.21 9.53
CA ILE A 44 16.64 -56.92 10.80
C ILE A 44 15.91 -55.91 11.71
N GLY A 45 14.70 -56.10 12.13
CA GLY A 45 14.23 -56.68 13.36
C GLY A 45 13.34 -55.70 14.09
N ALA A 46 12.01 -55.82 13.94
CA ALA A 46 11.02 -55.12 14.77
C ALA A 46 11.05 -55.69 16.20
N ALA A 47 11.41 -54.87 17.17
CA ALA A 47 11.04 -55.00 18.59
C ALA A 47 11.78 -53.99 19.50
N SER A 48 11.60 -52.68 19.36
CA SER A 48 12.06 -51.72 20.39
C SER A 48 11.36 -50.35 20.42
N ASP A 49 10.28 -50.16 19.65
CA ASP A 49 9.69 -48.80 19.47
C ASP A 49 8.72 -48.36 20.58
N ALA A 50 8.31 -49.22 21.50
CA ALA A 50 7.36 -48.83 22.56
C ALA A 50 7.99 -48.11 23.77
N ARG A 51 9.32 -47.97 23.88
CA ARG A 51 10.01 -47.36 25.02
C ARG A 51 10.57 -45.95 24.71
N HIS A 52 10.68 -45.55 23.45
CA HIS A 52 11.23 -44.27 23.02
C HIS A 52 10.18 -43.16 22.92
N GLU A 53 8.92 -43.46 22.60
CA GLU A 53 7.87 -42.44 22.49
C GLU A 53 7.44 -41.84 23.85
N ARG A 54 7.54 -42.59 24.96
CA ARG A 54 7.24 -42.04 26.30
C ARG A 54 8.34 -41.13 26.84
N SER A 55 9.55 -41.23 26.36
CA SER A 55 10.68 -40.38 26.75
C SER A 55 10.77 -39.06 25.96
N SER A 56 10.30 -39.06 24.72
CA SER A 56 10.26 -37.84 23.89
C SER A 56 9.10 -36.92 24.28
N SER A 57 7.94 -37.44 24.62
CA SER A 57 6.78 -36.63 25.06
C SER A 57 7.02 -35.93 26.40
N SER A 58 7.73 -36.59 27.33
CA SER A 58 8.09 -35.98 28.63
C SER A 58 9.17 -34.91 28.51
N LYS A 59 10.11 -35.05 27.58
CA LYS A 59 11.14 -34.04 27.27
C LYS A 59 10.56 -32.83 26.54
N GLN A 60 9.61 -33.03 25.63
CA GLN A 60 8.90 -31.94 24.96
C GLN A 60 7.96 -31.17 25.90
N ALA A 61 7.27 -31.85 26.79
CA ALA A 61 6.45 -31.22 27.81
C ALA A 61 7.29 -30.43 28.83
N ALA A 62 8.47 -30.94 29.22
CA ALA A 62 9.39 -30.22 30.09
C ALA A 62 10.07 -29.02 29.38
N ALA A 63 10.37 -29.12 28.08
CA ALA A 63 10.92 -28.03 27.26
C ALA A 63 9.87 -26.92 27.07
N SER A 64 8.60 -27.28 26.77
CA SER A 64 7.47 -26.35 26.63
C SER A 64 7.15 -25.64 27.95
N LYS A 65 7.23 -26.33 29.11
CA LYS A 65 7.05 -25.72 30.44
C LYS A 65 8.19 -24.74 30.77
N LYS A 66 9.43 -25.08 30.37
CA LYS A 66 10.61 -24.23 30.60
C LYS A 66 10.59 -22.98 29.68
N GLU A 67 10.06 -23.12 28.47
CA GLU A 67 9.92 -22.01 27.54
C GLU A 67 8.77 -21.06 27.94
N LYS A 68 7.63 -21.60 28.39
CA LYS A 68 6.54 -20.79 28.98
C LYS A 68 7.01 -20.04 30.24
N SER A 69 7.74 -20.70 31.13
CA SER A 69 8.32 -20.06 32.33
C SER A 69 9.37 -18.99 31.95
N ARG A 70 10.14 -19.19 30.89
CA ARG A 70 11.12 -18.18 30.40
C ARG A 70 10.41 -16.99 29.75
N LYS A 71 9.34 -17.21 28.94
CA LYS A 71 8.52 -16.14 28.37
C LYS A 71 7.80 -15.33 29.46
N GLN A 72 7.32 -16.00 30.50
CA GLN A 72 6.68 -15.34 31.63
C GLN A 72 7.68 -14.52 32.45
N ARG A 73 8.89 -15.04 32.71
CA ARG A 73 9.96 -14.27 33.39
C ARG A 73 10.48 -13.10 32.57
N ILE A 74 10.41 -13.18 31.21
CA ILE A 74 10.76 -12.06 30.34
C ILE A 74 9.64 -11.02 30.32
N ALA A 75 8.38 -11.46 30.36
CA ALA A 75 7.22 -10.57 30.50
C ALA A 75 7.22 -9.86 31.87
N ASP A 76 7.45 -10.61 32.94
CA ASP A 76 7.55 -10.05 34.30
C ASP A 76 8.77 -9.11 34.47
N LYS A 77 9.88 -9.38 33.78
CA LYS A 77 11.03 -8.47 33.76
C LYS A 77 10.77 -7.21 32.91
N ARG A 78 9.99 -7.32 31.81
CA ARG A 78 9.56 -6.14 31.05
C ARG A 78 8.58 -5.31 31.87
N HIS A 79 7.58 -5.95 32.46
CA HIS A 79 6.61 -5.24 33.33
C HIS A 79 7.28 -4.57 34.55
N LYS A 80 8.34 -5.19 35.12
CA LYS A 80 9.11 -4.61 36.24
C LYS A 80 10.08 -3.52 35.80
N LYS A 81 10.48 -3.48 34.51
CA LYS A 81 11.29 -2.41 33.93
C LYS A 81 10.43 -1.22 33.54
N ASP A 82 9.23 -1.46 32.99
CA ASP A 82 8.28 -0.41 32.65
C ASP A 82 7.75 0.33 33.90
N THR A 83 7.60 -0.35 35.05
CA THR A 83 7.17 0.31 36.30
C THR A 83 8.30 1.07 37.04
N SER A 84 9.58 0.87 36.69
CA SER A 84 10.68 1.65 37.25
C SER A 84 11.05 2.88 36.41
N ASP A 85 10.63 2.91 35.13
CA ASP A 85 10.84 4.03 34.23
C ASP A 85 9.64 5.03 34.26
N GLU A 86 8.48 4.65 34.83
CA GLU A 86 7.31 5.53 35.01
C GLU A 86 7.51 6.61 36.09
N ASP A 87 8.35 6.36 37.08
CA ASP A 87 8.59 7.35 38.17
C ASP A 87 9.58 8.47 37.80
N ASP A 88 10.34 8.32 36.68
CA ASP A 88 11.32 9.33 36.19
C ASP A 88 10.84 10.07 34.93
N ALA A 89 9.64 9.81 34.42
CA ALA A 89 9.09 10.53 33.30
C ALA A 89 8.80 11.99 33.70
N PRO A 90 9.14 13.00 32.87
CA PRO A 90 8.88 14.39 33.19
C PRO A 90 7.37 14.60 33.41
N ARG A 91 6.98 15.07 34.59
CA ARG A 91 5.59 15.39 34.91
C ARG A 91 5.23 16.73 34.27
N PHE A 92 4.45 16.67 33.21
CA PHE A 92 3.92 17.88 32.59
C PHE A 92 2.78 18.45 33.45
N THR A 93 2.65 19.77 33.48
CA THR A 93 1.59 20.51 34.21
C THR A 93 0.84 21.44 33.27
N GLY A 94 -0.33 21.91 33.68
CA GLY A 94 -1.15 22.80 32.85
C GLY A 94 -1.63 22.10 31.57
N ASP A 95 -1.69 22.84 30.47
CA ASP A 95 -2.19 22.36 29.18
C ASP A 95 -1.40 21.20 28.62
N LEU A 96 -0.08 21.17 28.78
CA LEU A 96 0.74 20.03 28.35
C LEU A 96 0.47 18.77 29.19
N GLY A 97 0.20 18.92 30.48
CA GLY A 97 -0.19 17.79 31.33
C GLY A 97 -1.54 17.22 30.91
N ALA A 98 -2.54 18.06 30.74
CA ALA A 98 -3.87 17.66 30.27
C ALA A 98 -3.83 17.05 28.85
N LEU A 99 -2.98 17.56 27.96
CA LEU A 99 -2.76 17.00 26.63
C LEU A 99 -2.14 15.61 26.71
N LYS A 100 -1.13 15.42 27.56
CA LYS A 100 -0.51 14.09 27.79
C LYS A 100 -1.51 13.09 28.31
N ASP A 101 -2.34 13.48 29.30
CA ASP A 101 -3.40 12.64 29.82
C ASP A 101 -4.43 12.27 28.75
N ALA A 102 -4.86 13.22 27.91
CA ALA A 102 -5.78 12.97 26.79
C ALA A 102 -5.19 11.99 25.78
N ILE A 103 -3.90 12.11 25.44
CA ILE A 103 -3.19 11.21 24.54
C ILE A 103 -3.18 9.77 25.11
N ASP A 104 -2.79 9.63 26.38
CA ASP A 104 -2.64 8.31 27.00
C ASP A 104 -4.01 7.61 27.19
N LEU A 105 -5.05 8.38 27.53
CA LEU A 105 -6.42 7.88 27.61
C LEU A 105 -6.98 7.49 26.23
N SER A 106 -6.67 8.30 25.20
CA SER A 106 -7.06 7.97 23.82
C SER A 106 -6.43 6.66 23.35
N ARG A 107 -5.17 6.41 23.66
CA ARG A 107 -4.48 5.14 23.34
C ARG A 107 -5.11 3.92 24.00
N GLN A 108 -5.78 4.12 25.13
CA GLN A 108 -6.53 3.09 25.84
C GLN A 108 -7.98 2.95 25.35
N ALA A 109 -8.36 3.65 24.29
CA ALA A 109 -9.74 3.73 23.77
C ALA A 109 -10.75 4.32 24.77
N LYS A 110 -10.31 5.04 25.79
CA LYS A 110 -11.14 5.70 26.80
C LYS A 110 -11.61 7.06 26.30
N THR A 111 -12.50 7.05 25.29
CA THR A 111 -12.94 8.28 24.59
C THR A 111 -13.52 9.32 25.53
N SER A 112 -14.37 8.92 26.50
CA SER A 112 -14.99 9.85 27.47
C SER A 112 -13.95 10.51 28.37
N ASP A 113 -13.07 9.72 28.99
CA ASP A 113 -12.05 10.21 29.91
C ASP A 113 -11.05 11.14 29.18
N ALA A 114 -10.69 10.77 27.94
CA ALA A 114 -9.83 11.59 27.09
C ALA A 114 -10.49 12.95 26.74
N THR A 115 -11.82 12.95 26.52
CA THR A 115 -12.59 14.17 26.28
C THR A 115 -12.64 15.06 27.54
N GLU A 116 -12.78 14.46 28.74
CA GLU A 116 -12.71 15.23 29.99
C GLU A 116 -11.33 15.86 30.21
N ALA A 117 -10.26 15.18 29.83
CA ALA A 117 -8.91 15.73 29.87
C ALA A 117 -8.74 16.87 28.84
N GLU A 118 -9.22 16.69 27.62
CA GLU A 118 -9.22 17.69 26.56
C GLU A 118 -9.92 19.00 26.99
N GLN A 119 -11.08 18.90 27.65
CA GLN A 119 -11.86 20.06 28.09
C GLN A 119 -11.10 20.95 29.10
N LYS A 120 -10.08 20.43 29.78
CA LYS A 120 -9.23 21.19 30.70
C LYS A 120 -8.16 22.03 29.99
N ILE A 121 -7.94 21.77 28.69
CA ILE A 121 -6.93 22.45 27.89
C ILE A 121 -7.46 23.80 27.44
N THR A 122 -6.71 24.87 27.72
CA THR A 122 -7.06 26.26 27.34
C THR A 122 -6.40 26.67 26.02
N ASP A 123 -5.22 26.14 25.71
CA ASP A 123 -4.50 26.40 24.45
C ASP A 123 -5.24 25.78 23.26
N PRO A 124 -5.64 26.54 22.24
CA PRO A 124 -6.42 26.02 21.11
C PRO A 124 -5.68 24.96 20.32
N ALA A 125 -4.37 25.10 20.08
CA ALA A 125 -3.59 24.14 19.32
C ALA A 125 -3.41 22.82 20.09
N ALA A 126 -3.20 22.90 21.41
CA ALA A 126 -3.12 21.71 22.28
C ALA A 126 -4.46 20.98 22.36
N ARG A 127 -5.58 21.73 22.49
CA ARG A 127 -6.92 21.12 22.49
C ARG A 127 -7.22 20.43 21.15
N LYS A 128 -6.92 21.07 20.04
CA LYS A 128 -7.09 20.49 18.70
C LYS A 128 -6.25 19.24 18.51
N LEU A 129 -5.02 19.23 19.05
CA LEU A 129 -4.17 18.04 19.02
C LEU A 129 -4.73 16.90 19.87
N ALA A 130 -5.30 17.19 21.06
CA ALA A 130 -5.99 16.20 21.89
C ALA A 130 -7.19 15.59 21.15
N GLU A 131 -8.03 16.43 20.53
CA GLU A 131 -9.16 15.99 19.69
C GLU A 131 -8.71 15.11 18.54
N TRP A 132 -7.62 15.49 17.87
CA TRP A 132 -7.03 14.69 16.79
C TRP A 132 -6.64 13.28 17.27
N PHE A 133 -6.06 13.11 18.46
CA PHE A 133 -5.76 11.80 19.03
C PHE A 133 -7.02 11.00 19.33
N ILE A 134 -8.05 11.64 19.92
CA ILE A 134 -9.33 11.00 20.24
C ILE A 134 -10.00 10.46 18.98
N LEU A 135 -10.08 11.28 17.92
CA LEU A 135 -10.75 10.92 16.68
C LEU A 135 -9.95 9.90 15.86
N ARG A 136 -8.63 9.92 15.98
CA ARG A 136 -7.74 9.05 15.22
C ARG A 136 -7.72 7.61 15.72
N HIS A 137 -8.10 7.34 16.96
CA HIS A 137 -8.06 5.97 17.49
C HIS A 137 -9.08 5.06 16.79
N PRO A 138 -8.69 3.80 16.38
CA PRO A 138 -9.60 2.89 15.66
C PRO A 138 -10.89 2.57 16.43
N ASP A 139 -10.81 2.45 17.74
CA ASP A 139 -11.92 2.13 18.61
C ASP A 139 -12.55 3.35 19.29
N SER A 140 -12.28 4.56 18.76
CA SER A 140 -12.92 5.80 19.24
C SER A 140 -14.44 5.65 19.22
N GLN A 141 -15.11 6.05 20.30
CA GLN A 141 -16.57 6.07 20.39
C GLN A 141 -17.18 7.45 20.05
N ALA A 142 -16.38 8.34 19.46
CA ALA A 142 -16.86 9.65 19.02
C ALA A 142 -18.02 9.50 18.01
N PRO A 143 -19.11 10.28 18.16
CA PRO A 143 -20.22 10.26 17.23
C PRO A 143 -19.87 10.91 15.88
N PHE A 144 -20.68 10.66 14.85
CA PHE A 144 -20.52 11.28 13.52
C PHE A 144 -20.36 12.79 13.59
N SER A 145 -21.22 13.48 14.35
CA SER A 145 -21.22 14.94 14.45
C SER A 145 -19.87 15.51 14.89
N ARG A 146 -19.16 14.80 15.77
CA ARG A 146 -17.85 15.23 16.27
C ARG A 146 -16.77 15.17 15.18
N TYR A 147 -16.78 14.10 14.37
CA TYR A 147 -15.92 14.01 13.18
C TYR A 147 -16.25 15.08 12.15
N ALA A 148 -17.53 15.29 11.86
CA ALA A 148 -17.99 16.27 10.87
C ALA A 148 -17.59 17.70 11.28
N SER A 149 -17.77 18.08 12.57
CA SER A 149 -17.34 19.39 13.08
C SER A 149 -15.82 19.55 12.96
N PHE A 150 -15.03 18.56 13.39
CA PHE A 150 -13.57 18.65 13.30
C PHE A 150 -13.09 18.87 11.87
N ILE A 151 -13.65 18.12 10.91
CA ILE A 151 -13.31 18.21 9.48
C ILE A 151 -13.68 19.58 8.91
N ALA A 152 -14.87 20.08 9.23
CA ALA A 152 -15.36 21.37 8.75
C ALA A 152 -14.51 22.55 9.28
N ASP A 153 -14.16 22.50 10.57
CA ASP A 153 -13.39 23.56 11.24
C ASP A 153 -11.89 23.48 10.92
N ASN A 154 -11.39 22.33 10.45
CA ASN A 154 -9.95 22.08 10.28
C ASN A 154 -9.63 21.33 8.97
N PRO A 155 -9.99 21.88 7.79
CA PRO A 155 -9.85 21.18 6.51
C PRO A 155 -8.39 20.85 6.12
N ASP A 156 -7.43 21.63 6.62
CA ASP A 156 -6.00 21.47 6.33
C ASP A 156 -5.22 20.74 7.44
N TRP A 157 -5.93 20.21 8.46
CA TRP A 157 -5.29 19.51 9.57
C TRP A 157 -4.81 18.12 9.13
N PRO A 158 -3.64 17.65 9.62
CA PRO A 158 -3.12 16.33 9.27
C PRO A 158 -4.11 15.19 9.54
N GLY A 159 -4.32 14.30 8.58
CA GLY A 159 -5.18 13.14 8.73
C GLY A 159 -6.67 13.39 8.56
N VAL A 160 -7.08 14.51 7.98
CA VAL A 160 -8.49 14.78 7.64
C VAL A 160 -9.08 13.68 6.76
N THR A 161 -8.33 13.14 5.81
CA THR A 161 -8.75 11.99 4.99
C THR A 161 -9.10 10.77 5.85
N LEU A 162 -8.33 10.46 6.90
CA LEU A 162 -8.66 9.40 7.85
C LEU A 162 -9.93 9.71 8.63
N MET A 163 -10.11 10.99 9.06
CA MET A 163 -11.32 11.43 9.77
C MET A 163 -12.57 11.28 8.90
N HIS A 164 -12.51 11.61 7.61
CA HIS A 164 -13.58 11.37 6.65
C HIS A 164 -14.01 9.89 6.59
N ARG A 165 -13.03 8.99 6.47
CA ARG A 165 -13.31 7.55 6.45
C ARG A 165 -13.99 7.06 7.73
N ARG A 166 -13.61 7.62 8.89
CA ARG A 166 -14.24 7.29 10.18
C ARG A 166 -15.63 7.89 10.31
N ALA A 167 -15.82 9.12 9.85
CA ALA A 167 -17.13 9.76 9.81
C ALA A 167 -18.12 8.94 8.95
N GLU A 168 -17.72 8.49 7.76
CA GLU A 168 -18.55 7.62 6.93
C GLU A 168 -18.90 6.29 7.61
N ALA A 169 -17.95 5.73 8.40
CA ALA A 169 -18.24 4.54 9.18
C ALA A 169 -19.31 4.81 10.27
N ARG A 170 -19.33 6.01 10.83
CA ARG A 170 -20.36 6.43 11.79
C ARG A 170 -21.72 6.68 11.11
N LEU A 171 -21.75 7.32 9.92
CA LEU A 171 -22.99 7.46 9.14
C LEU A 171 -23.71 6.11 8.95
N TRP A 172 -22.93 5.07 8.64
CA TRP A 172 -23.48 3.72 8.51
C TRP A 172 -23.98 3.15 9.83
N GLN A 173 -23.16 3.24 10.89
CA GLN A 173 -23.45 2.65 12.19
C GLN A 173 -24.61 3.33 12.92
N GLU A 174 -24.67 4.66 12.88
CA GLU A 174 -25.65 5.49 13.58
C GLU A 174 -26.98 5.59 12.80
N LYS A 175 -27.01 5.09 11.54
CA LYS A 175 -28.17 5.20 10.66
C LYS A 175 -28.65 6.64 10.51
N THR A 176 -27.70 7.55 10.30
CA THR A 176 -27.92 8.99 10.21
C THR A 176 -28.98 9.35 9.15
N ASP A 177 -29.67 10.48 9.33
CA ASP A 177 -30.73 10.96 8.45
C ASP A 177 -30.25 11.29 7.03
N ALA A 178 -31.18 11.32 6.07
CA ALA A 178 -30.88 11.49 4.66
C ALA A 178 -30.17 12.82 4.34
N ALA A 179 -30.63 13.93 4.91
CA ALA A 179 -30.08 15.25 4.63
C ALA A 179 -28.62 15.34 5.08
N THR A 180 -28.29 14.77 6.25
CA THR A 180 -26.93 14.70 6.78
C THR A 180 -26.03 13.82 5.91
N VAL A 181 -26.53 12.65 5.46
CA VAL A 181 -25.77 11.73 4.60
C VAL A 181 -25.44 12.41 3.27
N HIS A 182 -26.42 12.98 2.57
CA HIS A 182 -26.20 13.72 1.32
C HIS A 182 -25.21 14.87 1.48
N SER A 183 -25.41 15.69 2.51
CA SER A 183 -24.53 16.85 2.76
C SER A 183 -23.08 16.45 3.00
N PHE A 184 -22.84 15.39 3.77
CA PHE A 184 -21.48 14.96 4.12
C PHE A 184 -20.79 14.22 2.99
N THR A 185 -21.49 13.31 2.30
CA THR A 185 -20.90 12.51 1.22
C THR A 185 -20.81 13.26 -0.11
N ALA A 186 -21.57 14.35 -0.28
CA ALA A 186 -21.74 15.05 -1.55
C ALA A 186 -21.97 14.06 -2.73
N ASP A 187 -22.69 12.96 -2.46
CA ASP A 187 -22.99 11.84 -3.36
C ASP A 187 -21.75 11.05 -3.87
N HIS A 188 -20.59 11.29 -3.27
CA HIS A 188 -19.32 10.63 -3.61
C HIS A 188 -18.59 10.07 -2.38
N PRO A 189 -19.17 9.07 -1.69
CA PRO A 189 -18.56 8.49 -0.49
C PRO A 189 -17.26 7.76 -0.81
N PHE A 190 -16.28 7.89 0.10
CA PHE A 190 -14.94 7.32 -0.05
C PHE A 190 -14.84 5.84 0.31
N THR A 191 -15.68 5.36 1.24
CA THR A 191 -15.56 4.01 1.81
C THR A 191 -16.79 3.16 1.51
N ALA A 192 -16.64 1.83 1.64
CA ALA A 192 -17.78 0.93 1.56
C ALA A 192 -18.92 1.32 2.53
N LYS A 193 -18.58 1.71 3.76
CA LYS A 193 -19.59 2.12 4.76
C LYS A 193 -20.30 3.41 4.37
N GLY A 194 -19.56 4.37 3.80
CA GLY A 194 -20.15 5.59 3.23
C GLY A 194 -21.09 5.25 2.07
N LYS A 195 -20.64 4.39 1.14
CA LYS A 195 -21.48 3.90 0.03
C LYS A 195 -22.74 3.19 0.51
N PHE A 196 -22.64 2.34 1.55
CA PHE A 196 -23.79 1.68 2.15
C PHE A 196 -24.72 2.66 2.88
N ALA A 197 -24.18 3.68 3.55
CA ALA A 197 -24.99 4.70 4.20
C ALA A 197 -25.82 5.48 3.16
N LEU A 198 -25.17 5.93 2.07
CA LEU A 198 -25.85 6.63 0.97
C LEU A 198 -26.84 5.72 0.24
N ALA A 199 -26.45 4.46 -0.04
CA ALA A 199 -27.36 3.50 -0.70
C ALA A 199 -28.64 3.26 0.10
N ARG A 200 -28.57 3.23 1.44
CA ARG A 200 -29.75 3.13 2.31
C ARG A 200 -30.67 4.33 2.15
N VAL A 201 -30.11 5.53 2.05
CA VAL A 201 -30.86 6.77 1.84
C VAL A 201 -31.54 6.75 0.47
N LEU A 202 -30.80 6.46 -0.60
CA LEU A 202 -31.32 6.38 -1.97
C LEU A 202 -32.47 5.36 -2.10
N LEU A 203 -32.37 4.21 -1.41
CA LEU A 203 -33.47 3.24 -1.36
C LEU A 203 -34.73 3.81 -0.71
N ALA A 204 -34.56 4.56 0.39
CA ALA A 204 -35.70 5.19 1.07
C ALA A 204 -36.34 6.30 0.24
N GLU A 205 -35.59 6.94 -0.64
CA GLU A 205 -36.02 7.98 -1.59
C GLU A 205 -36.57 7.40 -2.90
N GLY A 206 -36.44 6.08 -3.11
CA GLY A 206 -36.94 5.38 -4.30
C GLY A 206 -35.91 5.27 -5.43
N ASP A 207 -34.70 5.78 -5.30
CA ASP A 207 -33.60 5.59 -6.27
C ASP A 207 -32.92 4.24 -6.06
N ARG A 208 -33.59 3.17 -6.53
CA ARG A 208 -33.05 1.81 -6.46
C ARG A 208 -31.81 1.61 -7.32
N ASP A 209 -31.74 2.27 -8.47
CA ASP A 209 -30.61 2.12 -9.41
C ASP A 209 -29.35 2.77 -8.86
N GLY A 210 -29.48 3.96 -8.26
CA GLY A 210 -28.38 4.63 -7.55
C GLY A 210 -27.86 3.80 -6.40
N ALA A 211 -28.76 3.30 -5.57
CA ALA A 211 -28.41 2.42 -4.45
C ALA A 211 -27.70 1.15 -4.94
N GLN A 212 -28.22 0.49 -5.98
CA GLN A 212 -27.62 -0.73 -6.53
C GLN A 212 -26.21 -0.49 -7.06
N ARG A 213 -25.94 0.63 -7.75
CA ARG A 213 -24.58 0.97 -8.22
C ARG A 213 -23.60 1.06 -7.05
N LEU A 214 -23.94 1.80 -5.99
CA LEU A 214 -23.08 1.97 -4.82
C LEU A 214 -22.83 0.66 -4.07
N VAL A 215 -23.88 -0.12 -3.88
CA VAL A 215 -23.77 -1.42 -3.19
C VAL A 215 -22.88 -2.38 -3.96
N ARG A 216 -23.09 -2.51 -5.28
CA ARG A 216 -22.25 -3.38 -6.14
C ARG A 216 -20.80 -2.92 -6.17
N GLU A 217 -20.54 -1.62 -6.27
CA GLU A 217 -19.20 -1.07 -6.25
C GLU A 217 -18.51 -1.42 -4.93
N ALA A 218 -19.13 -1.13 -3.78
CA ALA A 218 -18.58 -1.45 -2.47
C ALA A 218 -18.36 -2.96 -2.28
N TRP A 219 -19.35 -3.77 -2.67
CA TRP A 219 -19.31 -5.22 -2.53
C TRP A 219 -18.18 -5.87 -3.33
N ARG A 220 -18.02 -5.47 -4.59
CA ARG A 220 -17.02 -6.03 -5.50
C ARG A 220 -15.59 -5.60 -5.16
N SER A 221 -15.39 -4.32 -4.81
CA SER A 221 -14.06 -3.72 -4.77
C SER A 221 -13.48 -3.58 -3.36
N GLU A 222 -14.31 -3.37 -2.33
CA GLU A 222 -13.83 -2.96 -1.02
C GLU A 222 -13.52 -4.16 -0.10
N GLU A 223 -12.56 -3.95 0.79
CA GLU A 223 -12.30 -4.88 1.87
C GLU A 223 -13.35 -4.67 2.98
N LEU A 224 -14.10 -5.72 3.28
CA LEU A 224 -15.14 -5.70 4.31
C LEU A 224 -14.77 -6.65 5.45
N THR A 225 -14.98 -6.21 6.69
CA THR A 225 -14.96 -7.15 7.82
C THR A 225 -16.17 -8.08 7.71
N GLU A 226 -16.09 -9.26 8.30
CA GLU A 226 -17.18 -10.24 8.32
C GLU A 226 -18.50 -9.64 8.82
N ARG A 227 -18.43 -8.82 9.86
CA ARG A 227 -19.61 -8.09 10.37
C ARG A 227 -20.16 -7.10 9.34
N THR A 228 -19.31 -6.30 8.71
CA THR A 228 -19.78 -5.33 7.69
C THR A 228 -20.35 -6.05 6.48
N GLU A 229 -19.81 -7.21 6.12
CA GLU A 229 -20.31 -8.08 5.05
C GLU A 229 -21.70 -8.61 5.38
N SER A 230 -21.92 -9.11 6.62
CA SER A 230 -23.23 -9.56 7.10
C SER A 230 -24.24 -8.41 7.14
N ASP A 231 -23.88 -7.28 7.76
CA ASP A 231 -24.75 -6.10 7.85
C ASP A 231 -25.19 -5.59 6.45
N ALA A 232 -24.27 -5.67 5.46
CA ALA A 232 -24.56 -5.27 4.07
C ALA A 232 -25.48 -6.28 3.36
N LEU A 233 -25.32 -7.59 3.61
CA LEU A 233 -26.21 -8.61 3.07
C LEU A 233 -27.60 -8.49 3.66
N ASP A 234 -27.73 -8.26 4.96
CA ASP A 234 -29.01 -8.06 5.62
C ASP A 234 -29.78 -6.86 5.05
N ALA A 235 -29.04 -5.80 4.65
CA ALA A 235 -29.66 -4.58 4.14
C ALA A 235 -29.91 -4.58 2.62
N PHE A 236 -29.08 -5.29 1.83
CA PHE A 236 -28.97 -5.08 0.38
C PHE A 236 -28.90 -6.36 -0.45
N HIS A 237 -29.19 -7.53 0.11
CA HIS A 237 -29.11 -8.81 -0.62
C HIS A 237 -29.81 -8.74 -1.98
N ASP A 238 -30.99 -8.14 -2.03
CA ASP A 238 -31.83 -8.03 -3.24
C ASP A 238 -31.27 -7.10 -4.33
N LEU A 239 -30.19 -6.37 -4.03
CA LEU A 239 -29.47 -5.52 -4.99
C LEU A 239 -28.25 -6.22 -5.59
N LEU A 240 -27.86 -7.37 -5.04
CA LEU A 240 -26.72 -8.14 -5.47
C LEU A 240 -27.15 -9.31 -6.38
N THR A 241 -26.34 -9.57 -7.38
CA THR A 241 -26.54 -10.68 -8.33
C THR A 241 -25.45 -11.75 -8.15
N ARG A 242 -25.65 -12.89 -8.82
CA ARG A 242 -24.63 -13.95 -8.87
C ARG A 242 -23.26 -13.43 -9.33
N GLU A 243 -23.23 -12.51 -10.31
CA GLU A 243 -22.00 -11.92 -10.82
C GLU A 243 -21.28 -11.06 -9.76
N ASP A 244 -22.04 -10.45 -8.84
CA ASP A 244 -21.46 -9.66 -7.74
C ASP A 244 -20.72 -10.54 -6.73
N PHE A 245 -21.32 -11.70 -6.40
CA PHE A 245 -20.67 -12.68 -5.53
C PHE A 245 -19.45 -13.32 -6.21
N GLN A 246 -19.55 -13.61 -7.51
CA GLN A 246 -18.42 -14.13 -8.29
C GLN A 246 -17.25 -13.13 -8.31
N ALA A 247 -17.52 -11.88 -8.66
CA ALA A 247 -16.50 -10.83 -8.69
C ALA A 247 -15.83 -10.62 -7.31
N ARG A 248 -16.63 -10.69 -6.22
CA ARG A 248 -16.09 -10.63 -4.87
C ARG A 248 -15.22 -11.84 -4.54
N MET A 249 -15.67 -13.05 -4.85
CA MET A 249 -14.90 -14.29 -4.64
C MET A 249 -13.51 -14.19 -5.30
N ASP A 250 -13.48 -13.86 -6.59
CA ASP A 250 -12.27 -13.75 -7.39
C ASP A 250 -11.32 -12.69 -6.82
N ARG A 251 -11.86 -11.51 -6.48
CA ARG A 251 -11.08 -10.43 -5.91
C ARG A 251 -10.48 -10.80 -4.55
N ARG A 252 -11.23 -11.52 -3.70
CA ARG A 252 -10.72 -12.00 -2.40
C ARG A 252 -9.69 -13.12 -2.57
N ILE A 253 -9.82 -13.97 -3.59
CA ILE A 253 -8.79 -14.93 -3.99
C ILE A 253 -7.49 -14.18 -4.35
N GLY A 254 -7.57 -13.17 -5.21
CA GLY A 254 -6.43 -12.31 -5.58
C GLY A 254 -5.77 -11.66 -4.37
N ALA A 255 -6.55 -11.10 -3.47
CA ALA A 255 -6.09 -10.52 -2.20
C ALA A 255 -5.56 -11.57 -1.19
N LYS A 256 -5.68 -12.87 -1.51
CA LYS A 256 -5.31 -13.99 -0.62
C LYS A 256 -6.14 -14.05 0.67
N ASP A 257 -7.31 -13.43 0.68
CA ASP A 257 -8.30 -13.54 1.75
C ASP A 257 -9.24 -14.71 1.47
N ILE A 258 -8.77 -15.90 1.81
CA ILE A 258 -9.50 -17.16 1.57
C ILE A 258 -10.79 -17.24 2.39
N GLY A 259 -10.82 -16.61 3.57
CA GLY A 259 -12.03 -16.58 4.41
C GLY A 259 -13.17 -15.83 3.73
N ALA A 260 -12.92 -14.60 3.29
CA ALA A 260 -13.92 -13.81 2.58
C ALA A 260 -14.27 -14.41 1.20
N ALA A 261 -13.29 -15.00 0.48
CA ALA A 261 -13.55 -15.71 -0.76
C ALA A 261 -14.50 -16.89 -0.55
N MET A 262 -14.31 -17.67 0.52
CA MET A 262 -15.17 -18.80 0.86
C MET A 262 -16.59 -18.35 1.23
N ARG A 263 -16.76 -17.26 1.99
CA ARG A 263 -18.09 -16.70 2.28
C ARG A 263 -18.83 -16.31 1.00
N ALA A 264 -18.14 -15.64 0.06
CA ALA A 264 -18.75 -15.31 -1.23
C ALA A 264 -19.10 -16.57 -2.05
N ALA A 265 -18.23 -17.59 -2.07
CA ALA A 265 -18.47 -18.85 -2.78
C ALA A 265 -19.70 -19.63 -2.28
N HIS A 266 -20.03 -19.53 -0.98
CA HIS A 266 -21.24 -20.17 -0.42
C HIS A 266 -22.55 -19.58 -0.96
N HIS A 267 -22.55 -18.40 -1.55
CA HIS A 267 -23.69 -17.80 -2.25
C HIS A 267 -23.74 -18.18 -3.74
N LEU A 268 -22.80 -18.98 -4.22
CA LEU A 268 -22.71 -19.41 -5.61
C LEU A 268 -23.09 -20.88 -5.77
N ASP A 269 -22.07 -21.77 -5.82
CA ASP A 269 -22.25 -23.21 -6.02
C ASP A 269 -21.03 -24.03 -5.55
N ASP A 270 -21.13 -25.35 -5.66
CA ASP A 270 -20.07 -26.27 -5.27
C ASP A 270 -18.78 -26.11 -6.09
N ASN A 271 -18.88 -25.68 -7.36
CA ASN A 271 -17.71 -25.40 -8.20
C ASN A 271 -16.93 -24.20 -7.68
N ALA A 272 -17.61 -23.11 -7.30
CA ALA A 272 -17.00 -21.94 -6.68
C ALA A 272 -16.28 -22.31 -5.36
N ILE A 273 -16.91 -23.15 -4.54
CA ILE A 273 -16.30 -23.69 -3.31
C ILE A 273 -15.06 -24.53 -3.62
N ALA A 274 -15.10 -25.36 -4.67
CA ALA A 274 -13.96 -26.17 -5.11
C ALA A 274 -12.80 -25.28 -5.59
N ILE A 275 -13.07 -24.21 -6.33
CA ILE A 275 -12.08 -23.21 -6.76
C ILE A 275 -11.39 -22.58 -5.53
N VAL A 276 -12.14 -22.08 -4.55
CA VAL A 276 -11.56 -21.47 -3.35
C VAL A 276 -10.72 -22.46 -2.56
N LYS A 277 -11.15 -23.73 -2.43
CA LYS A 277 -10.37 -24.80 -1.78
C LYS A 277 -9.05 -25.07 -2.51
N ALA A 278 -9.07 -25.12 -3.86
CA ALA A 278 -7.87 -25.30 -4.67
C ALA A 278 -6.91 -24.11 -4.52
N CYS A 279 -7.43 -22.87 -4.55
CA CYS A 279 -6.66 -21.65 -4.34
C CYS A 279 -6.05 -21.58 -2.93
N SER A 280 -6.78 -22.03 -1.91
CA SER A 280 -6.28 -22.14 -0.54
C SER A 280 -5.06 -23.09 -0.46
N ALA A 281 -5.11 -24.21 -1.16
CA ALA A 281 -3.99 -25.14 -1.24
C ALA A 281 -2.75 -24.52 -1.92
N VAL A 282 -2.95 -23.76 -3.01
CA VAL A 282 -1.86 -23.03 -3.68
C VAL A 282 -1.22 -22.00 -2.74
N LYS A 283 -2.04 -21.22 -2.02
CA LYS A 283 -1.58 -20.25 -1.03
C LYS A 283 -0.80 -20.93 0.11
N GLY A 284 -1.31 -22.03 0.63
CA GLY A 284 -0.70 -22.79 1.72
C GLY A 284 0.54 -23.60 1.31
N ASN A 285 0.90 -23.59 0.02
CA ASN A 285 1.98 -24.41 -0.54
C ASN A 285 1.78 -25.92 -0.32
N ASP A 286 0.53 -26.39 -0.34
CA ASP A 286 0.18 -27.80 -0.23
C ASP A 286 0.76 -28.57 -1.42
N ASP A 287 1.42 -29.69 -1.17
CA ASP A 287 1.98 -30.54 -2.22
C ASP A 287 0.91 -31.09 -3.16
N LYS A 288 -0.33 -31.23 -2.66
CA LYS A 288 -1.50 -31.68 -3.43
C LYS A 288 -2.21 -30.54 -4.17
N ALA A 289 -1.71 -29.31 -4.12
CA ALA A 289 -2.37 -28.15 -4.75
C ALA A 289 -2.63 -28.36 -6.25
N GLY A 290 -1.70 -29.01 -6.98
CA GLY A 290 -1.89 -29.35 -8.38
C GLY A 290 -3.09 -30.27 -8.62
N GLY A 291 -3.20 -31.35 -7.82
CA GLY A 291 -4.33 -32.29 -7.89
C GLY A 291 -5.66 -31.58 -7.59
N LYS A 292 -5.71 -30.73 -6.53
CA LYS A 292 -6.91 -29.96 -6.19
C LYS A 292 -7.33 -28.98 -7.30
N LEU A 293 -6.37 -28.39 -8.02
CA LEU A 293 -6.66 -27.57 -9.20
C LEU A 293 -7.20 -28.43 -10.37
N ASP A 294 -6.71 -29.66 -10.53
CA ASP A 294 -7.14 -30.58 -11.58
C ASP A 294 -8.52 -31.20 -11.27
N GLU A 295 -8.95 -31.25 -10.00
CA GLU A 295 -10.27 -31.69 -9.55
C GLU A 295 -11.38 -30.66 -9.83
N VAL A 296 -11.05 -29.37 -10.07
CA VAL A 296 -12.04 -28.35 -10.46
C VAL A 296 -12.63 -28.72 -11.80
N ALA A 297 -13.96 -28.67 -11.92
CA ALA A 297 -14.71 -29.01 -13.12
C ALA A 297 -14.21 -28.23 -14.35
N ALA A 298 -14.16 -28.91 -15.50
CA ALA A 298 -13.54 -28.36 -16.71
C ALA A 298 -14.24 -27.08 -17.21
N ASP A 299 -15.55 -27.02 -17.08
CA ASP A 299 -16.41 -25.87 -17.44
C ASP A 299 -16.24 -24.65 -16.51
N SER A 300 -15.63 -24.86 -15.35
CA SER A 300 -15.36 -23.82 -14.36
C SER A 300 -13.89 -23.33 -14.38
N ARG A 301 -13.06 -23.83 -15.31
CA ARG A 301 -11.63 -23.46 -15.39
C ARG A 301 -11.35 -22.14 -16.10
N ASP A 302 -12.37 -21.57 -16.74
CA ASP A 302 -12.32 -20.20 -17.30
C ASP A 302 -12.59 -19.13 -16.24
N ASP A 303 -12.97 -19.52 -15.03
CA ASP A 303 -13.10 -18.63 -13.89
C ASP A 303 -11.80 -17.88 -13.62
N LEU A 304 -11.86 -16.55 -13.49
CA LEU A 304 -10.65 -15.72 -13.37
C LEU A 304 -9.92 -15.92 -12.03
N GLY A 305 -10.63 -16.25 -10.96
CA GLY A 305 -10.03 -16.63 -9.68
C GLY A 305 -9.25 -17.95 -9.80
N TYR A 306 -9.84 -18.96 -10.47
CA TYR A 306 -9.16 -20.21 -10.78
C TYR A 306 -7.92 -19.98 -11.66
N VAL A 307 -8.07 -19.22 -12.77
CA VAL A 307 -6.96 -18.91 -13.69
C VAL A 307 -5.80 -18.28 -12.93
N LEU A 308 -6.07 -17.28 -12.09
CA LEU A 308 -5.05 -16.60 -11.29
C LEU A 308 -4.30 -17.58 -10.37
N CYS A 309 -5.04 -18.45 -9.67
CA CYS A 309 -4.45 -19.49 -8.82
C CYS A 309 -3.62 -20.49 -9.59
N ARG A 310 -4.11 -20.95 -10.74
CA ARG A 310 -3.41 -21.90 -11.62
C ARG A 310 -2.11 -21.28 -12.15
N VAL A 311 -2.14 -20.02 -12.55
CA VAL A 311 -0.95 -19.27 -13.00
C VAL A 311 0.09 -19.17 -11.88
N HIS A 312 -0.32 -18.82 -10.66
CA HIS A 312 0.58 -18.79 -9.50
C HIS A 312 1.24 -20.17 -9.26
N TRP A 313 0.46 -21.24 -9.33
CA TRP A 313 0.97 -22.60 -9.15
C TRP A 313 1.96 -23.00 -10.26
N LEU A 314 1.62 -22.69 -11.53
CA LEU A 314 2.49 -22.97 -12.69
C LEU A 314 3.81 -22.22 -12.60
N MET A 315 3.78 -20.93 -12.25
CA MET A 315 4.98 -20.12 -12.06
C MET A 315 5.87 -20.65 -10.93
N LYS A 316 5.26 -21.15 -9.85
CA LYS A 316 5.98 -21.78 -8.74
C LYS A 316 6.64 -23.09 -9.14
N LYS A 317 6.02 -23.84 -10.07
CA LYS A 317 6.57 -25.10 -10.64
C LYS A 317 7.49 -24.84 -11.84
N ASP A 318 7.85 -23.59 -12.10
CA ASP A 318 8.68 -23.13 -13.22
C ASP A 318 8.13 -23.49 -14.62
N LYS A 319 6.81 -23.71 -14.70
CA LYS A 319 6.07 -23.99 -15.95
C LYS A 319 5.65 -22.69 -16.63
N ILE A 320 6.63 -21.88 -17.00
CA ILE A 320 6.41 -20.48 -17.44
C ILE A 320 5.64 -20.38 -18.75
N ALA A 321 5.93 -21.24 -19.73
CA ALA A 321 5.22 -21.27 -21.01
C ALA A 321 3.73 -21.67 -20.87
N GLU A 322 3.40 -22.56 -19.92
CA GLU A 322 2.02 -22.94 -19.63
C GLU A 322 1.29 -21.75 -18.94
N ALA A 323 1.96 -21.11 -17.99
CA ALA A 323 1.42 -19.92 -17.31
C ALA A 323 1.14 -18.77 -18.29
N SER A 324 2.04 -18.52 -19.24
CA SER A 324 1.89 -17.48 -20.27
C SER A 324 0.67 -17.76 -21.17
N ARG A 325 0.54 -18.99 -21.67
CA ARG A 325 -0.63 -19.39 -22.49
C ARG A 325 -1.95 -19.18 -21.74
N LEU A 326 -1.99 -19.56 -20.46
CA LEU A 326 -3.19 -19.43 -19.65
C LEU A 326 -3.56 -17.97 -19.40
N VAL A 327 -2.57 -17.12 -19.10
CA VAL A 327 -2.77 -15.67 -18.90
C VAL A 327 -3.27 -14.98 -20.18
N LEU A 328 -2.73 -15.35 -21.34
CA LEU A 328 -3.12 -14.77 -22.62
C LEU A 328 -4.49 -15.25 -23.11
N ALA A 329 -4.92 -16.46 -22.70
CA ALA A 329 -6.23 -17.01 -23.00
C ALA A 329 -7.33 -16.56 -22.01
N ALA A 330 -6.97 -15.88 -20.91
CA ALA A 330 -7.93 -15.50 -19.87
C ALA A 330 -9.07 -14.64 -20.44
N PRO A 331 -10.34 -14.88 -20.03
CA PRO A 331 -11.51 -14.12 -20.48
C PRO A 331 -11.36 -12.62 -20.27
N GLN A 332 -11.53 -11.82 -21.31
CA GLN A 332 -11.37 -10.36 -21.24
C GLN A 332 -12.66 -9.64 -20.85
N ALA A 333 -13.83 -10.23 -21.10
CA ALA A 333 -15.12 -9.59 -20.85
C ALA A 333 -15.38 -9.28 -19.36
N THR A 334 -14.93 -10.17 -18.48
CA THR A 334 -15.11 -10.04 -17.03
C THR A 334 -13.86 -9.50 -16.31
N MET A 335 -12.76 -9.32 -17.03
CA MET A 335 -11.51 -8.81 -16.48
C MET A 335 -11.64 -7.43 -15.78
N PRO A 336 -12.45 -6.47 -16.26
CA PRO A 336 -12.66 -5.19 -15.56
C PRO A 336 -13.31 -5.32 -14.16
N LEU A 337 -13.94 -6.46 -13.85
CA LEU A 337 -14.51 -6.74 -12.54
C LEU A 337 -13.48 -7.30 -11.54
N GLN A 338 -12.29 -7.64 -12.04
CA GLN A 338 -11.20 -8.21 -11.26
C GLN A 338 -10.35 -7.14 -10.57
N ASP A 339 -9.44 -7.58 -9.72
CA ASP A 339 -8.33 -6.75 -9.25
C ASP A 339 -7.26 -6.65 -10.35
N THR A 340 -7.41 -5.64 -11.23
CA THR A 340 -6.48 -5.44 -12.34
C THR A 340 -5.05 -5.12 -11.89
N ASP A 341 -4.88 -4.59 -10.68
CA ASP A 341 -3.57 -4.36 -10.06
C ASP A 341 -2.89 -5.69 -9.70
N GLU A 342 -3.64 -6.65 -9.13
CA GLU A 342 -3.10 -7.98 -8.81
C GLU A 342 -2.78 -8.76 -10.08
N TRP A 343 -3.66 -8.69 -11.09
CA TRP A 343 -3.38 -9.27 -12.41
C TRP A 343 -2.13 -8.69 -13.04
N TRP A 344 -1.90 -7.38 -12.93
CA TRP A 344 -0.67 -6.76 -13.42
C TRP A 344 0.56 -7.25 -12.65
N LYS A 345 0.51 -7.37 -11.33
CA LYS A 345 1.63 -7.93 -10.53
C LYS A 345 2.06 -9.31 -11.03
N VAL A 346 1.10 -10.17 -11.34
CA VAL A 346 1.36 -11.51 -11.88
C VAL A 346 1.97 -11.43 -13.27
N ARG A 347 1.36 -10.67 -14.19
CA ARG A 347 1.84 -10.50 -15.56
C ARG A 347 3.25 -9.90 -15.60
N ARG A 348 3.53 -8.94 -14.74
CA ARG A 348 4.85 -8.31 -14.61
C ARG A 348 5.94 -9.31 -14.25
N VAL A 349 5.68 -10.20 -13.31
CA VAL A 349 6.63 -11.25 -12.92
C VAL A 349 6.78 -12.28 -14.05
N LEU A 350 5.69 -12.67 -14.66
CA LEU A 350 5.68 -13.62 -15.78
C LEU A 350 6.45 -13.09 -16.99
N ALA A 351 6.26 -11.83 -17.37
CA ALA A 351 6.99 -11.19 -18.46
C ALA A 351 8.51 -11.22 -18.22
N ARG A 352 8.97 -10.96 -16.98
CA ARG A 352 10.40 -11.05 -16.64
C ARG A 352 10.93 -12.48 -16.77
N LYS A 353 10.17 -13.46 -16.29
CA LYS A 353 10.56 -14.88 -16.45
C LYS A 353 10.64 -15.32 -17.91
N LEU A 354 9.75 -14.81 -18.76
CA LEU A 354 9.81 -15.07 -20.22
C LEU A 354 11.06 -14.44 -20.85
N LEU A 355 11.44 -13.22 -20.43
CA LEU A 355 12.71 -12.61 -20.86
C LEU A 355 13.92 -13.43 -20.41
N ASP A 356 13.92 -13.97 -19.20
CA ASP A 356 15.00 -14.84 -18.69
C ASP A 356 15.13 -16.12 -19.50
N LEU A 357 14.02 -16.60 -20.11
CA LEU A 357 13.99 -17.74 -21.03
C LEU A 357 14.29 -17.36 -22.49
N GLY A 358 14.52 -16.07 -22.80
CA GLY A 358 14.75 -15.58 -24.16
C GLY A 358 13.48 -15.35 -24.98
N ASP A 359 12.29 -15.55 -24.42
CA ASP A 359 11.01 -15.30 -25.10
C ASP A 359 10.58 -13.83 -24.96
N ALA A 360 11.24 -12.97 -25.70
CA ALA A 360 10.96 -11.53 -25.70
C ALA A 360 9.57 -11.20 -26.29
N GLN A 361 9.13 -11.93 -27.30
CA GLN A 361 7.82 -11.71 -27.91
C GLN A 361 6.70 -12.09 -26.94
N GLY A 362 6.80 -13.27 -26.29
CA GLY A 362 5.84 -13.69 -25.27
C GLY A 362 5.80 -12.73 -24.07
N ALA A 363 6.97 -12.22 -23.66
CA ALA A 363 7.06 -11.21 -22.59
C ALA A 363 6.33 -9.91 -22.95
N TYR A 364 6.51 -9.45 -24.20
CA TYR A 364 5.84 -8.26 -24.71
C TYR A 364 4.32 -8.47 -24.76
N GLU A 365 3.86 -9.60 -25.30
CA GLU A 365 2.44 -9.93 -25.38
C GLU A 365 1.78 -9.95 -23.99
N VAL A 366 2.42 -10.60 -23.02
CA VAL A 366 1.93 -10.65 -21.62
C VAL A 366 1.84 -9.25 -21.00
N ALA A 367 2.78 -8.35 -21.31
CA ALA A 367 2.77 -7.00 -20.76
C ALA A 367 1.74 -6.09 -21.47
N ARG A 368 1.73 -6.07 -22.80
CA ARG A 368 0.91 -5.14 -23.57
C ARG A 368 -0.59 -5.44 -23.54
N THR A 369 -0.96 -6.73 -23.41
CA THR A 369 -2.36 -7.17 -23.38
C THR A 369 -2.95 -7.21 -21.97
N ALA A 370 -2.23 -6.73 -20.97
CA ALA A 370 -2.77 -6.64 -19.63
C ALA A 370 -3.95 -5.66 -19.58
N ALA A 371 -4.99 -6.01 -18.82
CA ALA A 371 -6.04 -5.06 -18.50
C ALA A 371 -5.43 -3.85 -17.77
N THR A 372 -5.98 -2.66 -18.04
CA THR A 372 -5.49 -1.41 -17.46
C THR A 372 -5.55 -1.49 -15.93
N PRO A 373 -4.42 -1.37 -15.23
CA PRO A 373 -4.40 -1.37 -13.77
C PRO A 373 -5.18 -0.19 -13.19
N ALA A 374 -5.81 -0.41 -12.03
CA ALA A 374 -6.59 0.61 -11.36
C ALA A 374 -5.70 1.73 -10.81
N SER A 375 -4.54 1.39 -10.23
CA SER A 375 -3.61 2.38 -9.69
C SER A 375 -2.68 2.98 -10.74
N ASP A 376 -2.46 4.30 -10.63
CA ASP A 376 -1.61 5.07 -11.55
C ASP A 376 -0.19 4.51 -11.62
N ASN A 377 0.36 4.08 -10.48
CA ASN A 377 1.69 3.50 -10.44
C ASN A 377 1.81 2.22 -11.27
N TYR A 378 0.79 1.36 -11.23
CA TYR A 378 0.80 0.13 -12.02
C TYR A 378 0.46 0.37 -13.48
N ARG A 379 -0.37 1.38 -13.82
CA ARG A 379 -0.54 1.83 -15.22
C ARG A 379 0.79 2.31 -15.80
N ALA A 380 1.47 3.19 -15.09
CA ALA A 380 2.80 3.68 -15.47
C ALA A 380 3.82 2.53 -15.62
N ASP A 381 3.78 1.53 -14.72
CA ASP A 381 4.68 0.38 -14.75
C ASP A 381 4.36 -0.58 -15.91
N GLN A 382 3.08 -0.77 -16.25
CA GLN A 382 2.63 -1.56 -17.40
C GLN A 382 3.16 -0.96 -18.71
N HIS A 383 2.88 0.31 -18.94
CA HIS A 383 3.35 1.01 -20.15
C HIS A 383 4.87 1.06 -20.19
N PHE A 384 5.53 1.31 -19.06
CA PHE A 384 6.99 1.25 -19.00
C PHE A 384 7.53 -0.12 -19.40
N MET A 385 7.00 -1.20 -18.82
CA MET A 385 7.49 -2.56 -19.10
C MET A 385 7.26 -2.96 -20.56
N ALA A 386 6.08 -2.72 -21.11
CA ALA A 386 5.78 -3.02 -22.52
C ALA A 386 6.70 -2.23 -23.47
N GLY A 387 6.82 -0.92 -23.25
CA GLY A 387 7.70 -0.07 -24.05
C GLY A 387 9.18 -0.45 -23.91
N TRP A 388 9.62 -0.79 -22.71
CA TRP A 388 11.00 -1.21 -22.46
C TRP A 388 11.35 -2.53 -23.14
N ILE A 389 10.44 -3.51 -23.14
CA ILE A 389 10.62 -4.77 -23.87
C ILE A 389 10.66 -4.51 -25.37
N ALA A 390 9.72 -3.70 -25.90
CA ALA A 390 9.69 -3.34 -27.31
C ALA A 390 11.00 -2.69 -27.77
N LEU A 391 11.53 -1.72 -26.99
CA LEU A 391 12.75 -1.00 -27.35
C LEU A 391 14.00 -1.88 -27.24
N ARG A 392 14.14 -2.61 -26.11
CA ARG A 392 15.42 -3.24 -25.74
C ARG A 392 15.60 -4.66 -26.24
N TYR A 393 14.50 -5.37 -26.46
CA TYR A 393 14.52 -6.79 -26.84
C TYR A 393 13.95 -7.04 -28.22
N LEU A 394 12.92 -6.27 -28.63
CA LEU A 394 12.32 -6.41 -29.95
C LEU A 394 12.88 -5.40 -30.97
N HIS A 395 13.69 -4.43 -30.51
CA HIS A 395 14.26 -3.37 -31.34
C HIS A 395 13.19 -2.59 -32.14
N ASP A 396 12.00 -2.42 -31.54
CA ASP A 396 10.90 -1.65 -32.12
C ASP A 396 10.68 -0.33 -31.35
N PRO A 397 11.39 0.75 -31.74
CA PRO A 397 11.26 2.04 -31.08
C PRO A 397 9.90 2.72 -31.33
N ARG A 398 9.17 2.34 -32.40
CA ARG A 398 7.82 2.87 -32.66
C ARG A 398 6.81 2.30 -31.69
N ALA A 399 6.78 0.99 -31.51
CA ALA A 399 5.96 0.34 -30.50
C ALA A 399 6.32 0.83 -29.09
N ALA A 400 7.61 0.99 -28.80
CA ALA A 400 8.07 1.52 -27.52
C ALA A 400 7.55 2.93 -27.25
N MET A 401 7.64 3.83 -28.23
CA MET A 401 7.13 5.21 -28.11
C MET A 401 5.62 5.23 -27.83
N ALA A 402 4.85 4.37 -28.52
CA ALA A 402 3.40 4.25 -28.29
C ALA A 402 3.04 3.90 -26.85
N HIS A 403 3.91 3.16 -26.13
CA HIS A 403 3.73 2.90 -24.70
C HIS A 403 4.26 4.05 -23.82
N PHE A 404 5.43 4.60 -24.13
CA PHE A 404 6.07 5.58 -23.27
C PHE A 404 5.29 6.89 -23.12
N VAL A 405 4.45 7.24 -24.09
CA VAL A 405 3.59 8.44 -24.04
C VAL A 405 2.49 8.33 -22.96
N HIS A 406 2.19 7.13 -22.48
CA HIS A 406 1.16 6.89 -21.47
C HIS A 406 1.71 6.70 -20.03
N ILE A 407 3.04 6.73 -19.82
CA ILE A 407 3.64 6.45 -18.50
C ILE A 407 3.26 7.51 -17.47
N ASP A 408 3.20 8.77 -17.84
CA ASP A 408 3.00 9.92 -16.93
C ASP A 408 1.58 10.50 -16.98
N GLU A 409 0.63 9.81 -17.59
CA GLU A 409 -0.77 10.23 -17.61
C GLU A 409 -1.33 10.31 -16.19
N GLY A 410 -1.80 11.50 -15.82
CA GLY A 410 -2.37 11.77 -14.50
C GLY A 410 -1.37 11.74 -13.32
N CYS A 411 -0.06 11.69 -13.59
CA CYS A 411 0.96 11.54 -12.55
C CYS A 411 1.80 12.81 -12.36
N ALA A 412 1.89 13.29 -11.12
CA ALA A 412 2.76 14.40 -10.75
C ALA A 412 4.12 13.95 -10.14
N ASN A 413 4.29 12.64 -9.91
CA ASN A 413 5.47 12.09 -9.25
C ASN A 413 6.74 12.30 -10.08
N PRO A 414 7.78 13.00 -9.56
CA PRO A 414 9.01 13.31 -10.29
C PRO A 414 9.75 12.08 -10.82
N ILE A 415 9.69 10.95 -10.10
CA ILE A 415 10.33 9.70 -10.51
C ILE A 415 9.64 9.15 -11.77
N THR A 416 8.32 9.17 -11.81
CA THR A 416 7.53 8.71 -12.95
C THR A 416 7.69 9.64 -14.13
N LEU A 417 7.64 10.96 -13.92
CA LEU A 417 7.88 11.97 -14.95
C LEU A 417 9.27 11.85 -15.57
N ALA A 418 10.31 11.67 -14.73
CA ALA A 418 11.67 11.47 -15.22
C ALA A 418 11.79 10.20 -16.06
N ARG A 419 11.21 9.08 -15.58
CA ARG A 419 11.22 7.80 -16.29
C ARG A 419 10.55 7.90 -17.65
N ALA A 420 9.33 8.44 -17.69
CA ALA A 420 8.57 8.62 -18.92
C ALA A 420 9.38 9.41 -19.98
N ASN A 421 9.85 10.60 -19.58
CA ASN A 421 10.54 11.49 -20.48
C ASN A 421 11.93 10.96 -20.90
N TYR A 422 12.67 10.30 -20.01
CA TYR A 422 13.95 9.68 -20.36
C TYR A 422 13.77 8.59 -21.43
N TRP A 423 12.78 7.71 -21.26
CA TRP A 423 12.58 6.60 -22.20
C TRP A 423 11.93 7.04 -23.51
N ARG A 424 11.11 8.11 -23.52
CA ARG A 424 10.70 8.80 -24.75
C ARG A 424 11.93 9.33 -25.50
N GLY A 425 12.86 9.97 -24.78
CA GLY A 425 14.13 10.43 -25.36
C GLY A 425 14.93 9.28 -25.95
N ARG A 426 15.00 8.11 -25.29
CA ARG A 426 15.67 6.92 -25.80
C ARG A 426 15.02 6.35 -27.06
N ALA A 427 13.69 6.28 -27.10
CA ALA A 427 12.98 5.80 -28.29
C ALA A 427 13.12 6.79 -29.48
N ALA A 428 13.03 8.08 -29.21
CA ALA A 428 13.24 9.13 -30.22
C ALA A 428 14.68 9.10 -30.78
N GLU A 429 15.69 8.86 -29.95
CA GLU A 429 17.08 8.69 -30.33
C GLU A 429 17.24 7.53 -31.34
N GLU A 430 16.62 6.37 -31.09
CA GLU A 430 16.65 5.21 -31.98
C GLU A 430 15.81 5.41 -33.25
N LEU A 431 14.82 6.32 -33.25
CA LEU A 431 14.05 6.75 -34.43
C LEU A 431 14.78 7.81 -35.25
N GLY A 432 15.86 8.40 -34.74
CA GLY A 432 16.53 9.53 -35.38
C GLY A 432 15.82 10.86 -35.22
N ASP A 433 14.77 10.95 -34.38
CA ASP A 433 14.04 12.18 -34.07
C ASP A 433 14.77 12.99 -33.00
N LEU A 434 15.77 13.77 -33.45
CA LEU A 434 16.61 14.58 -32.56
C LEU A 434 15.84 15.68 -31.82
N ALA A 435 14.74 16.18 -32.39
CA ALA A 435 13.92 17.22 -31.79
C ALA A 435 13.17 16.67 -30.59
N THR A 436 12.42 15.60 -30.76
CA THR A 436 11.72 14.90 -29.67
C THR A 436 12.70 14.36 -28.61
N MET A 437 13.84 13.81 -29.02
CA MET A 437 14.90 13.36 -28.12
C MET A 437 15.35 14.47 -27.18
N ARG A 438 15.71 15.65 -27.71
CA ARG A 438 16.20 16.78 -26.92
C ARG A 438 15.15 17.29 -25.95
N VAL A 439 13.91 17.50 -26.40
CA VAL A 439 12.79 17.97 -25.56
C VAL A 439 12.53 16.99 -24.43
N SER A 440 12.50 15.68 -24.74
CA SER A 440 12.25 14.62 -23.74
C SER A 440 13.37 14.55 -22.69
N TYR A 441 14.64 14.58 -23.10
CA TYR A 441 15.75 14.58 -22.12
C TYR A 441 15.76 15.85 -21.26
N GLN A 442 15.43 17.02 -21.83
CA GLN A 442 15.31 18.26 -21.05
C GLN A 442 14.18 18.17 -20.01
N ALA A 443 13.04 17.58 -20.38
CA ALA A 443 11.93 17.37 -19.46
C ALA A 443 12.30 16.40 -18.31
N ALA A 444 12.98 15.29 -18.63
CA ALA A 444 13.50 14.37 -17.62
C ALA A 444 14.52 15.05 -16.69
N ALA A 445 15.44 15.84 -17.24
CA ALA A 445 16.53 16.52 -16.52
C ALA A 445 16.05 17.54 -15.49
N ARG A 446 14.81 18.06 -15.62
CA ARG A 446 14.16 18.92 -14.61
C ARG A 446 13.94 18.20 -13.28
N GLN A 447 13.78 16.88 -13.32
CA GLN A 447 13.62 16.05 -12.13
C GLN A 447 14.99 15.58 -11.62
N SER A 448 15.80 16.53 -11.15
CA SER A 448 17.24 16.36 -10.92
C SER A 448 17.59 15.31 -9.85
N THR A 449 16.69 15.03 -8.92
CA THR A 449 16.88 14.04 -7.86
C THR A 449 16.41 12.63 -8.26
N ALA A 450 15.65 12.50 -9.34
CA ALA A 450 15.21 11.22 -9.86
C ALA A 450 16.31 10.55 -10.70
N TYR A 451 16.47 9.23 -10.59
CA TYR A 451 17.48 8.43 -11.30
C TYR A 451 17.50 8.72 -12.81
N TYR A 452 16.35 8.64 -13.48
CA TYR A 452 16.26 8.92 -14.92
C TYR A 452 16.46 10.40 -15.23
N GLY A 453 16.17 11.30 -14.29
CA GLY A 453 16.51 12.70 -14.41
C GLY A 453 18.02 12.92 -14.43
N GLN A 454 18.76 12.25 -13.55
CA GLN A 454 20.23 12.29 -13.53
C GLN A 454 20.85 11.70 -14.82
N LEU A 455 20.31 10.58 -15.32
CA LEU A 455 20.75 10.01 -16.59
C LEU A 455 20.50 10.98 -17.77
N ALA A 456 19.36 11.67 -17.79
CA ALA A 456 19.08 12.67 -18.81
C ALA A 456 20.04 13.87 -18.71
N ARG A 457 20.35 14.35 -17.49
CA ARG A 457 21.34 15.41 -17.26
C ARG A 457 22.71 15.01 -17.78
N ALA A 458 23.16 13.80 -17.48
CA ALA A 458 24.42 13.29 -18.00
C ALA A 458 24.46 13.28 -19.54
N ARG A 459 23.37 12.86 -20.21
CA ARG A 459 23.26 12.91 -21.68
C ARG A 459 23.27 14.33 -22.26
N LEU A 460 22.80 15.31 -21.51
CA LEU A 460 22.81 16.73 -21.89
C LEU A 460 24.10 17.47 -21.45
N GLY A 461 25.07 16.78 -20.83
CA GLY A 461 26.31 17.39 -20.34
C GLY A 461 26.11 18.30 -19.12
N MET A 462 25.02 18.14 -18.37
CA MET A 462 24.71 18.94 -17.19
C MET A 462 25.32 18.30 -15.93
N THR A 463 26.27 18.97 -15.29
CA THR A 463 27.01 18.43 -14.13
C THR A 463 26.48 18.88 -12.78
N THR A 464 25.83 20.07 -12.72
CA THR A 464 25.36 20.66 -11.44
C THR A 464 24.01 20.10 -11.04
N LEU A 465 23.90 19.53 -9.82
CA LEU A 465 22.62 19.17 -9.21
C LEU A 465 21.97 20.41 -8.58
N ILE A 466 20.70 20.67 -8.90
CA ILE A 466 19.92 21.76 -8.29
C ILE A 466 18.78 21.13 -7.51
N LEU A 467 18.76 21.42 -6.20
CA LEU A 467 17.63 21.08 -5.33
C LEU A 467 16.68 22.26 -5.26
N ARG A 468 15.41 22.03 -5.46
CA ARG A 468 14.39 23.06 -5.27
C ARG A 468 14.20 23.28 -3.78
N ASN A 469 14.25 24.54 -3.36
CA ASN A 469 13.96 24.96 -1.99
C ASN A 469 12.81 25.97 -2.05
N PRO A 470 11.64 25.66 -1.48
CA PRO A 470 10.49 26.55 -1.52
C PRO A 470 10.72 27.89 -0.78
N GLN A 471 11.67 27.93 0.14
CA GLN A 471 12.02 29.18 0.84
C GLN A 471 12.88 30.15 0.00
N ALA A 472 13.31 29.74 -1.18
CA ALA A 472 14.20 30.56 -2.03
C ALA A 472 13.49 31.74 -2.70
N ASP A 473 12.17 31.67 -2.91
CA ASP A 473 11.40 32.76 -3.52
C ASP A 473 10.58 33.55 -2.48
N PRO A 474 10.98 34.80 -2.15
CA PRO A 474 10.25 35.63 -1.19
C PRO A 474 8.83 36.02 -1.66
N ALA A 475 8.56 36.00 -2.96
CA ALA A 475 7.28 36.40 -3.55
C ALA A 475 6.18 35.33 -3.40
N GLU A 476 6.55 34.07 -3.20
CA GLU A 476 5.63 32.93 -3.06
C GLU A 476 5.41 32.52 -1.59
N ARG A 477 5.96 33.26 -0.62
CA ARG A 477 5.86 32.92 0.81
C ARG A 477 4.45 33.16 1.33
N THR A 478 3.67 32.10 1.45
CA THR A 478 2.47 32.07 2.30
C THR A 478 2.89 31.97 3.76
N LYS A 479 2.05 32.51 4.68
CA LYS A 479 2.30 32.34 6.12
C LYS A 479 1.97 30.88 6.50
N PRO A 480 2.89 30.15 7.18
CA PRO A 480 2.62 28.80 7.64
C PRO A 480 1.50 28.77 8.70
N SER A 481 0.81 27.64 8.82
CA SER A 481 -0.16 27.42 9.89
C SER A 481 0.54 27.35 11.24
N ASP A 482 0.42 28.41 12.07
CA ASP A 482 1.01 28.46 13.39
C ASP A 482 0.53 27.32 14.30
N GLU A 483 -0.72 26.88 14.16
CA GLU A 483 -1.29 25.79 14.97
C GLU A 483 -0.68 24.43 14.63
N ILE A 484 -0.51 24.10 13.34
CA ILE A 484 0.09 22.84 12.89
C ILE A 484 1.56 22.78 13.30
N VAL A 485 2.29 23.89 13.13
CA VAL A 485 3.72 23.97 13.52
C VAL A 485 3.87 23.80 15.03
N ARG A 486 3.01 24.46 15.84
CA ARG A 486 3.02 24.30 17.30
C ARG A 486 2.62 22.90 17.74
N ALA A 487 1.65 22.27 17.07
CA ALA A 487 1.26 20.89 17.36
C ALA A 487 2.43 19.92 17.16
N ALA A 488 3.19 20.07 16.06
CA ALA A 488 4.39 19.27 15.81
C ALA A 488 5.44 19.47 16.93
N ASP A 489 5.68 20.70 17.38
CA ASP A 489 6.63 20.99 18.45
C ASP A 489 6.18 20.45 19.82
N MET A 490 4.87 20.53 20.13
CA MET A 490 4.28 19.94 21.33
C MET A 490 4.45 18.40 21.35
N LEU A 491 4.30 17.73 20.21
CA LEU A 491 4.56 16.28 20.13
C LEU A 491 5.99 15.94 20.51
N TYR A 492 6.98 16.71 20.08
CA TYR A 492 8.37 16.51 20.49
C TYR A 492 8.56 16.81 21.98
N THR A 493 7.96 17.87 22.50
CA THR A 493 8.03 18.23 23.92
C THR A 493 7.48 17.09 24.79
N LEU A 494 6.41 16.44 24.37
CA LEU A 494 5.79 15.30 25.07
C LEU A 494 6.52 13.97 24.86
N GLY A 495 7.59 13.92 24.07
CA GLY A 495 8.33 12.70 23.76
C GLY A 495 7.66 11.81 22.70
N GLU A 496 6.65 12.30 21.99
CA GLU A 496 5.81 11.57 21.05
C GLU A 496 6.43 11.42 19.64
N ARG A 497 7.74 11.09 19.55
CA ARG A 497 8.51 11.05 18.29
C ARG A 497 7.91 10.14 17.22
N ASP A 498 7.39 8.96 17.60
CA ASP A 498 6.77 8.05 16.64
C ASP A 498 5.46 8.62 16.08
N THR A 499 4.72 9.38 16.90
CA THR A 499 3.51 10.07 16.47
C THR A 499 3.84 11.24 15.53
N VAL A 500 4.97 11.93 15.72
CA VAL A 500 5.43 12.96 14.78
C VAL A 500 5.56 12.40 13.38
N VAL A 501 6.14 11.22 13.21
CA VAL A 501 6.29 10.59 11.88
C VAL A 501 4.94 10.43 11.19
N SER A 502 3.92 9.93 11.88
CA SER A 502 2.58 9.80 11.27
C SER A 502 1.92 11.16 11.04
N PHE A 503 2.11 12.12 11.93
CA PHE A 503 1.59 13.49 11.80
C PHE A 503 2.15 14.20 10.55
N VAL A 504 3.45 14.12 10.32
CA VAL A 504 4.09 14.76 9.17
C VAL A 504 3.79 14.04 7.85
N VAL A 505 3.59 12.71 7.88
CA VAL A 505 3.16 11.95 6.69
C VAL A 505 1.73 12.34 6.32
N ASP A 506 0.79 12.33 7.27
CA ASP A 506 -0.59 12.72 7.02
C ASP A 506 -0.66 14.19 6.50
N LEU A 507 0.12 15.10 7.10
CA LEU A 507 0.23 16.47 6.61
C LEU A 507 0.73 16.52 5.16
N ALA A 508 1.77 15.76 4.84
CA ALA A 508 2.36 15.75 3.51
C ALA A 508 1.47 15.02 2.48
N GLU A 509 0.58 14.12 2.89
CA GLU A 509 -0.41 13.47 2.04
C GLU A 509 -1.58 14.41 1.69
N ASP A 510 -2.06 15.17 2.66
CA ASP A 510 -3.29 15.95 2.52
C ASP A 510 -3.04 17.41 2.10
N SER A 511 -1.94 18.06 2.58
CA SER A 511 -1.69 19.48 2.36
C SER A 511 -0.90 19.77 1.07
N ASN A 512 -1.29 20.86 0.39
CA ASN A 512 -0.51 21.50 -0.69
C ASN A 512 0.21 22.78 -0.21
N ASP A 513 0.07 23.15 1.06
CA ASP A 513 0.71 24.33 1.63
C ASP A 513 2.19 24.08 1.90
N VAL A 514 3.02 24.43 0.92
CA VAL A 514 4.47 24.26 0.98
C VAL A 514 5.09 25.05 2.13
N ALA A 515 4.50 26.18 2.56
CA ALA A 515 5.01 26.96 3.67
C ALA A 515 4.86 26.22 5.00
N THR A 516 3.68 25.65 5.27
CA THR A 516 3.43 24.84 6.46
C THR A 516 4.28 23.56 6.44
N LEU A 517 4.37 22.87 5.30
CA LEU A 517 5.24 21.69 5.14
C LEU A 517 6.71 22.02 5.47
N SER A 518 7.22 23.15 4.96
CA SER A 518 8.59 23.57 5.21
C SER A 518 8.80 23.94 6.69
N ALA A 519 7.88 24.68 7.30
CA ALA A 519 7.99 25.07 8.70
C ALA A 519 7.96 23.84 9.64
N VAL A 520 7.12 22.84 9.35
CA VAL A 520 7.09 21.58 10.11
C VAL A 520 8.36 20.76 9.86
N ALA A 521 8.90 20.73 8.64
CA ALA A 521 10.18 20.09 8.36
C ALA A 521 11.33 20.75 9.16
N ASP A 522 11.30 22.08 9.29
CA ASP A 522 12.28 22.82 10.11
C ASP A 522 12.13 22.49 11.62
N VAL A 523 10.89 22.24 12.10
CA VAL A 523 10.66 21.71 13.47
C VAL A 523 11.37 20.37 13.63
N THR A 524 11.16 19.44 12.70
CA THR A 524 11.84 18.11 12.75
C THR A 524 13.36 18.26 12.73
N GLY A 525 13.88 19.24 11.99
CA GLY A 525 15.30 19.57 11.94
C GLY A 525 15.85 20.06 13.29
N ARG A 526 15.15 20.99 13.97
CA ARG A 526 15.52 21.47 15.30
C ARG A 526 15.58 20.35 16.34
N HIS A 527 14.73 19.34 16.21
CA HIS A 527 14.71 18.16 17.08
C HIS A 527 15.62 17.01 16.59
N ASN A 528 16.47 17.27 15.58
CA ASN A 528 17.38 16.30 14.97
C ASN A 528 16.69 14.98 14.58
N ASP A 529 15.49 15.10 14.00
CA ASP A 529 14.67 13.95 13.57
C ASP A 529 14.72 13.80 12.04
N ALA A 530 15.83 13.22 11.57
CA ALA A 530 16.04 12.94 10.16
C ALA A 530 14.95 12.03 9.57
N ARG A 531 14.37 11.11 10.36
CA ARG A 531 13.33 10.20 9.91
C ARG A 531 12.04 10.94 9.59
N ALA A 532 11.56 11.77 10.51
CA ALA A 532 10.34 12.54 10.29
C ALA A 532 10.50 13.53 9.12
N MET A 533 11.65 14.23 9.03
CA MET A 533 11.95 15.11 7.90
C MET A 533 11.96 14.37 6.56
N LEU A 534 12.62 13.21 6.51
CA LEU A 534 12.71 12.39 5.30
C LEU A 534 11.34 11.90 4.84
N GLU A 535 10.49 11.41 5.75
CA GLU A 535 9.16 10.91 5.41
C GLU A 535 8.24 12.05 4.93
N LEU A 536 8.25 13.22 5.58
CA LEU A 536 7.57 14.42 5.09
C LEU A 536 8.03 14.78 3.68
N GLY A 537 9.35 14.93 3.51
CA GLY A 537 9.93 15.38 2.25
C GLY A 537 9.66 14.39 1.10
N LYS A 538 9.80 13.09 1.34
CA LYS A 538 9.50 12.05 0.32
C LYS A 538 8.03 12.04 -0.06
N THR A 539 7.13 12.13 0.91
CA THR A 539 5.68 12.10 0.67
C THR A 539 5.27 13.31 -0.16
N ALA A 540 5.66 14.50 0.24
CA ALA A 540 5.35 15.74 -0.47
C ALA A 540 6.02 15.79 -1.87
N LEU A 541 7.29 15.39 -1.97
CA LEU A 541 8.00 15.28 -3.25
C LEU A 541 7.32 14.28 -4.19
N GLY A 542 6.85 13.14 -3.66
CA GLY A 542 6.10 12.14 -4.44
C GLY A 542 4.84 12.69 -5.09
N ARG A 543 4.24 13.73 -4.52
CA ARG A 543 3.11 14.49 -5.06
C ARG A 543 3.53 15.63 -6.01
N GLY A 544 4.83 15.80 -6.25
CA GLY A 544 5.38 16.81 -7.15
C GLY A 544 5.68 18.16 -6.49
N LEU A 545 5.51 18.28 -5.15
CA LEU A 545 5.82 19.51 -4.44
C LEU A 545 7.34 19.78 -4.40
N PRO A 546 7.79 21.05 -4.46
CA PRO A 546 9.20 21.42 -4.61
C PRO A 546 9.95 21.41 -3.27
N VAL A 547 10.06 20.24 -2.64
CA VAL A 547 10.61 20.06 -1.28
C VAL A 547 11.81 19.10 -1.24
N GLU A 548 12.62 19.09 -2.29
CA GLU A 548 13.75 18.17 -2.42
C GLU A 548 14.75 18.27 -1.25
N ALA A 549 14.95 19.46 -0.71
CA ALA A 549 15.87 19.65 0.42
C ALA A 549 15.47 18.83 1.67
N TYR A 550 14.16 18.66 1.90
CA TYR A 550 13.65 17.87 3.01
C TYR A 550 13.57 16.37 2.71
N ALA A 551 13.44 16.01 1.42
CA ALA A 551 13.47 14.61 1.00
C ALA A 551 14.88 13.98 1.04
N PHE A 552 15.92 14.81 1.17
CA PHE A 552 17.33 14.39 1.29
C PHE A 552 18.02 15.10 2.46
N PRO A 553 17.54 14.86 3.71
CA PRO A 553 18.10 15.53 4.89
C PRO A 553 19.56 15.14 5.12
N THR A 554 20.38 16.10 5.51
CA THR A 554 21.78 15.87 5.92
C THR A 554 21.93 15.76 7.43
N ILE A 555 20.89 16.05 8.21
CA ILE A 555 20.87 15.89 9.68
C ILE A 555 20.91 14.41 10.04
N GLY A 556 21.53 14.08 11.18
CA GLY A 556 21.61 12.70 11.68
C GLY A 556 22.59 11.80 10.92
N ILE A 557 23.30 12.32 9.93
CA ILE A 557 24.41 11.59 9.27
C ILE A 557 25.60 11.63 10.22
N PRO A 558 26.16 10.48 10.64
CA PRO A 558 27.37 10.45 11.47
C PRO A 558 28.56 11.06 10.71
N ASP A 559 29.49 11.62 11.48
CA ASP A 559 30.77 12.04 10.92
C ASP A 559 31.45 10.86 10.20
N HIS A 560 31.76 11.04 8.94
CA HIS A 560 32.38 10.01 8.10
C HIS A 560 33.45 10.59 7.21
N GLN A 561 34.45 9.78 6.89
CA GLN A 561 35.39 10.13 5.84
C GLN A 561 34.83 9.69 4.49
N PRO A 562 34.90 10.54 3.44
CA PRO A 562 34.52 10.13 2.10
C PRO A 562 35.33 8.90 1.67
N VAL A 563 34.63 7.86 1.19
CA VAL A 563 35.27 6.62 0.69
C VAL A 563 35.57 6.65 -0.81
N GLY A 564 35.34 7.79 -1.47
CA GLY A 564 35.60 7.98 -2.89
C GLY A 564 35.41 9.44 -3.31
N PRO A 565 35.76 9.79 -4.55
CA PRO A 565 35.59 11.13 -5.08
C PRO A 565 34.11 11.52 -5.20
#